data_bb9175400c6fbb31d95cf7e2d368d1b1
#
_entry.id   bb9175400c6fbb31d95cf7e2d368d1b1
#
_cell.length_a   1.000
_cell.length_b   1.000
_cell.length_c   1.000
_cell.angle_alpha   90.00
_cell.angle_beta   90.00
_cell.angle_gamma   90.00
#
_symmetry.space_group_name_H-M   'P 1'
#
loop_
_entity.id
_entity.type
_entity.pdbx_description
1 polymer ?
#
loop_
_entity_poly.entity_id
_entity_poly.type
_entity_poly.pdbx_seq_one_letter_code
_entity_poly.pdbx_strand_id
1 'polypeptide(L)'
;MKRCFSCFKEFNESLSVCPYCGHVEITKAEEPIYLAPGTMLANRYIVGEVVGAGGFGIVYKAWDTKLETIVAVKEFFISRLVTRAEGLKNVIISKNSKDEFDYRKERFLAEAKNMAKFGSHRSIPNVFEFFEENNTAYIVMELLRGMALNDYLNQMGGKIDVDFAIVIATEVGKALSSLHAENIIHRDVAPDNIFICTGKEIKIKLMDLGAAKLADSTDDVIDIILKPGYSPPEQYDNTKNIGPWTDIYALGATLYMMLTGVKPDESTNRKISDELVPVNELNPAVSENLSNTVMKAMAVERHMRFKNVDDFLRALSGERKVMPLSKEKKVRKLLLRCFCQ
;
A
#
# COMPACT_ATOMS: atom_id res chain seq x y z
N MET A 1 -3.40 -19.75 34.76
CA MET A 1 -4.01 -18.82 33.79
C MET A 1 -3.36 -19.08 32.45
N LYS A 2 -4.12 -19.07 31.35
CA LYS A 2 -3.61 -19.13 29.98
C LYS A 2 -4.06 -17.91 29.17
N ARG A 3 -3.36 -17.60 28.08
CA ARG A 3 -3.64 -16.45 27.22
C ARG A 3 -4.38 -16.88 25.97
N CYS A 4 -5.46 -16.18 25.63
CA CYS A 4 -6.17 -16.37 24.38
C CYS A 4 -5.33 -15.89 23.19
N PHE A 5 -5.12 -16.70 22.16
CA PHE A 5 -4.33 -16.33 21.00
C PHE A 5 -5.09 -15.46 19.96
N SER A 6 -6.38 -15.17 20.20
CA SER A 6 -7.14 -14.22 19.39
C SER A 6 -7.23 -12.83 20.05
N CYS A 7 -7.70 -12.70 21.30
CA CYS A 7 -7.82 -11.41 21.98
C CYS A 7 -6.72 -11.08 22.97
N PHE A 8 -5.83 -12.02 23.25
CA PHE A 8 -4.68 -11.98 24.20
C PHE A 8 -5.02 -11.68 25.65
N LYS A 9 -6.30 -11.73 26.05
CA LYS A 9 -6.68 -11.68 27.47
C LYS A 9 -6.38 -13.00 28.18
N GLU A 10 -6.00 -12.91 29.44
CA GLU A 10 -5.78 -14.09 30.28
C GLU A 10 -7.09 -14.59 30.85
N PHE A 11 -7.22 -15.91 30.92
CA PHE A 11 -8.40 -16.58 31.45
C PHE A 11 -8.05 -17.91 32.10
N ASN A 12 -9.04 -18.58 32.74
CA ASN A 12 -8.83 -19.81 33.44
C ASN A 12 -8.45 -20.96 32.48
N GLU A 13 -7.39 -21.70 32.80
CA GLU A 13 -6.90 -22.82 32.00
C GLU A 13 -7.91 -23.95 31.78
N SER A 14 -8.85 -24.12 32.72
CA SER A 14 -9.89 -25.16 32.65
C SER A 14 -10.94 -24.90 31.54
N LEU A 15 -11.00 -23.68 31.00
CA LEU A 15 -11.95 -23.32 29.97
C LEU A 15 -11.35 -23.58 28.58
N SER A 16 -12.10 -24.25 27.70
CA SER A 16 -11.72 -24.47 26.29
C SER A 16 -12.10 -23.31 25.38
N VAL A 17 -12.95 -22.38 25.85
CA VAL A 17 -13.42 -21.23 25.09
C VAL A 17 -13.09 -19.96 25.86
N CYS A 18 -12.54 -18.98 25.19
CA CYS A 18 -12.23 -17.68 25.78
C CYS A 18 -13.53 -16.94 26.17
N PRO A 19 -13.73 -16.59 27.46
CA PRO A 19 -14.96 -15.92 27.90
C PRO A 19 -15.07 -14.47 27.42
N TYR A 20 -14.00 -13.89 26.87
CA TYR A 20 -13.97 -12.50 26.41
C TYR A 20 -14.28 -12.32 24.92
N CYS A 21 -13.94 -13.28 24.07
CA CYS A 21 -14.11 -13.17 22.61
C CYS A 21 -14.73 -14.41 21.96
N GLY A 22 -15.02 -15.48 22.73
CA GLY A 22 -15.61 -16.70 22.19
C GLY A 22 -14.65 -17.58 21.37
N HIS A 23 -13.34 -17.21 21.28
CA HIS A 23 -12.37 -18.00 20.53
C HIS A 23 -12.18 -19.37 21.20
N VAL A 24 -12.28 -20.43 20.40
CA VAL A 24 -11.92 -21.79 20.81
C VAL A 24 -10.41 -21.93 20.73
N GLU A 25 -9.79 -22.51 21.76
CA GLU A 25 -8.34 -22.68 21.77
C GLU A 25 -7.89 -23.60 20.62
N ILE A 26 -7.14 -23.01 19.70
CA ILE A 26 -6.51 -23.69 18.58
C ILE A 26 -5.00 -23.63 18.82
N THR A 27 -4.37 -24.79 18.97
CA THR A 27 -2.92 -24.92 19.18
C THR A 27 -2.18 -25.28 17.90
N LYS A 28 -2.91 -25.64 16.84
CA LYS A 28 -2.35 -25.91 15.52
C LYS A 28 -2.51 -24.72 14.60
N ALA A 29 -1.57 -24.58 13.67
CA ALA A 29 -1.72 -23.61 12.58
C ALA A 29 -2.90 -24.00 11.65
N GLU A 30 -3.60 -23.02 11.11
CA GLU A 30 -4.68 -23.23 10.12
C GLU A 30 -4.16 -23.85 8.84
N GLU A 31 -2.96 -23.44 8.43
CA GLU A 31 -2.25 -23.99 7.27
C GLU A 31 -0.87 -24.50 7.73
N PRO A 32 -0.33 -25.58 7.13
CA PRO A 32 0.96 -26.15 7.52
C PRO A 32 2.12 -25.14 7.45
N ILE A 33 2.03 -24.16 6.58
CA ILE A 33 3.07 -23.13 6.37
C ILE A 33 2.99 -21.99 7.39
N TYR A 34 1.92 -21.87 8.18
CA TYR A 34 1.79 -20.82 9.18
C TYR A 34 2.49 -21.20 10.49
N LEU A 35 2.93 -20.19 11.23
CA LEU A 35 3.37 -20.39 12.62
C LEU A 35 2.17 -20.75 13.49
N ALA A 36 2.37 -21.74 14.36
CA ALA A 36 1.33 -22.13 15.29
C ALA A 36 1.05 -21.01 16.33
N PRO A 37 -0.22 -20.78 16.71
CA PRO A 37 -0.55 -19.89 17.81
C PRO A 37 0.25 -20.26 19.09
N GLY A 38 0.72 -19.23 19.80
CA GLY A 38 1.60 -19.39 20.95
C GLY A 38 3.09 -19.46 20.61
N THR A 39 3.47 -19.50 19.34
CA THR A 39 4.88 -19.41 18.94
C THR A 39 5.49 -18.12 19.47
N MET A 40 6.65 -18.23 20.14
CA MET A 40 7.41 -17.08 20.62
C MET A 40 8.43 -16.66 19.55
N LEU A 41 8.44 -15.38 19.18
CA LEU A 41 9.41 -14.75 18.30
C LEU A 41 10.23 -13.71 19.05
N ALA A 42 11.53 -13.62 18.78
CA ALA A 42 12.49 -12.72 19.43
C ALA A 42 12.39 -12.71 20.97
N ASN A 43 11.97 -13.80 21.61
CA ASN A 43 11.67 -13.91 23.04
C ASN A 43 10.75 -12.79 23.57
N ARG A 44 9.88 -12.23 22.70
CA ARG A 44 9.04 -11.07 23.02
C ARG A 44 7.63 -11.17 22.46
N TYR A 45 7.46 -11.65 21.24
CA TYR A 45 6.18 -11.62 20.55
C TYR A 45 5.52 -12.98 20.54
N ILE A 46 4.34 -13.09 21.16
CA ILE A 46 3.54 -14.31 21.15
C ILE A 46 2.62 -14.26 19.94
N VAL A 47 2.84 -15.14 18.97
CA VAL A 47 2.04 -15.26 17.74
C VAL A 47 0.63 -15.75 18.09
N GLY A 48 -0.37 -15.11 17.51
CA GLY A 48 -1.78 -15.51 17.56
C GLY A 48 -2.28 -16.00 16.19
N GLU A 49 -3.46 -15.53 15.80
CA GLU A 49 -4.09 -15.86 14.54
C GLU A 49 -3.45 -15.14 13.34
N VAL A 50 -3.56 -15.74 12.15
CA VAL A 50 -3.21 -15.09 10.88
C VAL A 50 -4.28 -14.05 10.56
N VAL A 51 -3.87 -12.83 10.22
CA VAL A 51 -4.77 -11.74 9.82
C VAL A 51 -4.69 -11.42 8.33
N GLY A 52 -3.68 -11.97 7.64
CA GLY A 52 -3.53 -11.86 6.20
C GLY A 52 -2.38 -12.72 5.69
N ALA A 53 -2.55 -13.26 4.48
CA ALA A 53 -1.50 -13.97 3.75
C ALA A 53 -1.57 -13.60 2.28
N GLY A 54 -0.41 -13.40 1.65
CA GLY A 54 -0.32 -13.00 0.26
C GLY A 54 1.02 -13.32 -0.38
N GLY A 55 1.23 -12.85 -1.60
CA GLY A 55 2.44 -13.16 -2.38
C GLY A 55 3.75 -12.71 -1.74
N PHE A 56 3.71 -11.77 -0.81
CA PHE A 56 4.90 -11.17 -0.19
C PHE A 56 5.07 -11.50 1.29
N GLY A 57 4.20 -12.34 1.86
CA GLY A 57 4.34 -12.74 3.26
C GLY A 57 3.05 -13.11 3.97
N ILE A 58 3.20 -13.43 5.24
CA ILE A 58 2.12 -13.80 6.14
C ILE A 58 2.10 -12.78 7.29
N VAL A 59 0.93 -12.27 7.61
CA VAL A 59 0.75 -11.30 8.70
C VAL A 59 0.02 -11.98 9.84
N TYR A 60 0.65 -11.99 11.00
CA TYR A 60 0.10 -12.53 12.24
C TYR A 60 -0.31 -11.40 13.18
N LYS A 61 -1.38 -11.57 13.88
CA LYS A 61 -1.67 -10.84 15.09
C LYS A 61 -0.81 -11.39 16.21
N ALA A 62 -0.13 -10.54 16.98
CA ALA A 62 0.77 -10.98 18.02
C ALA A 62 0.63 -10.12 19.28
N TRP A 63 1.07 -10.65 20.41
CA TRP A 63 1.15 -9.97 21.69
C TRP A 63 2.60 -9.60 22.01
N ASP A 64 2.87 -8.32 22.16
CA ASP A 64 4.13 -7.83 22.68
C ASP A 64 4.16 -7.94 24.20
N THR A 65 4.97 -8.85 24.73
CA THR A 65 5.07 -9.12 26.17
C THR A 65 5.73 -8.00 26.97
N LYS A 66 6.51 -7.10 26.31
CA LYS A 66 7.16 -5.98 26.97
C LYS A 66 6.28 -4.75 27.05
N LEU A 67 5.55 -4.46 25.96
CA LEU A 67 4.67 -3.29 25.90
C LEU A 67 3.22 -3.62 26.27
N GLU A 68 2.91 -4.89 26.53
CA GLU A 68 1.58 -5.40 26.88
C GLU A 68 0.50 -4.92 25.89
N THR A 69 0.81 -5.00 24.60
CA THR A 69 -0.06 -4.54 23.54
C THR A 69 -0.13 -5.51 22.35
N ILE A 70 -1.20 -5.40 21.58
CA ILE A 70 -1.37 -6.20 20.38
C ILE A 70 -0.67 -5.50 19.21
N VAL A 71 0.10 -6.25 18.46
CA VAL A 71 0.85 -5.81 17.27
C VAL A 71 0.55 -6.70 16.07
N ALA A 72 0.90 -6.26 14.88
CA ALA A 72 1.00 -7.10 13.69
C ALA A 72 2.46 -7.52 13.49
N VAL A 73 2.68 -8.79 13.13
CA VAL A 73 3.99 -9.32 12.76
C VAL A 73 3.90 -9.83 11.33
N LYS A 74 4.52 -9.12 10.39
CA LYS A 74 4.64 -9.53 8.98
C LYS A 74 5.88 -10.40 8.84
N GLU A 75 5.68 -11.65 8.42
CA GLU A 75 6.75 -12.60 8.10
C GLU A 75 7.07 -12.54 6.62
N PHE A 76 8.34 -12.49 6.26
CA PHE A 76 8.78 -12.64 4.88
C PHE A 76 8.63 -14.10 4.45
N PHE A 77 7.61 -14.40 3.65
CA PHE A 77 7.29 -15.74 3.19
C PHE A 77 6.75 -15.71 1.76
N ILE A 78 7.61 -16.07 0.80
CA ILE A 78 7.23 -16.16 -0.61
C ILE A 78 7.07 -17.63 -0.99
N SER A 79 5.85 -18.13 -1.04
CA SER A 79 5.51 -19.55 -1.18
C SER A 79 6.14 -20.25 -2.39
N ARG A 80 6.46 -19.51 -3.47
CA ARG A 80 7.18 -20.08 -4.63
C ARG A 80 8.67 -20.31 -4.37
N LEU A 81 9.27 -19.63 -3.37
CA LEU A 81 10.69 -19.73 -3.05
C LEU A 81 10.96 -20.59 -1.82
N VAL A 82 9.97 -20.67 -0.93
CA VAL A 82 10.12 -21.28 0.39
C VAL A 82 8.91 -22.13 0.78
N THR A 83 9.15 -23.04 1.71
CA THR A 83 8.09 -23.80 2.39
C THR A 83 8.40 -23.90 3.88
N ARG A 84 7.47 -24.44 4.64
CA ARG A 84 7.62 -24.79 6.06
C ARG A 84 6.98 -26.13 6.29
N ALA A 85 7.63 -27.00 7.06
CA ALA A 85 7.01 -28.23 7.50
C ALA A 85 6.09 -27.96 8.70
N GLU A 86 4.97 -28.68 8.77
CA GLU A 86 3.97 -28.54 9.84
C GLU A 86 4.63 -28.61 11.22
N GLY A 87 4.32 -27.65 12.09
CA GLY A 87 4.83 -27.57 13.47
C GLY A 87 6.26 -27.05 13.61
N LEU A 88 6.98 -26.82 12.51
CA LEU A 88 8.30 -26.19 12.55
C LEU A 88 8.21 -24.68 12.43
N LYS A 89 9.21 -23.97 12.98
CA LYS A 89 9.31 -22.51 12.87
C LYS A 89 10.14 -22.11 11.65
N ASN A 90 11.18 -22.87 11.34
CA ASN A 90 12.15 -22.54 10.33
C ASN A 90 11.58 -22.66 8.92
N VAL A 91 11.85 -21.64 8.12
CA VAL A 91 11.58 -21.64 6.69
C VAL A 91 12.62 -22.50 5.96
N ILE A 92 12.17 -23.29 5.00
CA ILE A 92 12.98 -24.14 4.13
C ILE A 92 13.03 -23.50 2.76
N ILE A 93 14.23 -23.04 2.36
CA ILE A 93 14.43 -22.37 1.07
C ILE A 93 14.63 -23.45 0.00
N SER A 94 13.94 -23.31 -1.15
CA SER A 94 14.09 -24.19 -2.30
C SER A 94 15.52 -24.13 -2.86
N LYS A 95 16.08 -25.28 -3.23
CA LYS A 95 17.52 -25.45 -3.53
C LYS A 95 18.11 -24.46 -4.55
N ASN A 96 17.32 -24.00 -5.51
CA ASN A 96 17.75 -23.10 -6.57
C ASN A 96 17.25 -21.65 -6.37
N SER A 97 16.68 -21.33 -5.22
CA SER A 97 16.03 -20.04 -4.97
C SER A 97 16.72 -19.20 -3.90
N LYS A 98 17.91 -19.66 -3.44
CA LYS A 98 18.58 -19.01 -2.30
C LYS A 98 18.97 -17.57 -2.60
N ASP A 99 19.59 -17.29 -3.73
CA ASP A 99 20.05 -15.94 -4.08
C ASP A 99 18.88 -14.98 -4.29
N GLU A 100 17.79 -15.45 -4.94
CA GLU A 100 16.57 -14.66 -5.08
C GLU A 100 15.89 -14.41 -3.73
N PHE A 101 15.85 -15.42 -2.86
CA PHE A 101 15.29 -15.29 -1.53
C PHE A 101 16.06 -14.29 -0.68
N ASP A 102 17.40 -14.39 -0.63
CA ASP A 102 18.26 -13.52 0.15
C ASP A 102 18.15 -12.06 -0.35
N TYR A 103 18.17 -11.84 -1.67
CA TYR A 103 17.96 -10.53 -2.28
C TYR A 103 16.61 -9.90 -1.88
N ARG A 104 15.52 -10.69 -1.97
CA ARG A 104 14.17 -10.19 -1.62
C ARG A 104 14.00 -9.98 -0.12
N LYS A 105 14.65 -10.80 0.72
CA LYS A 105 14.66 -10.63 2.17
C LYS A 105 15.37 -9.33 2.58
N GLU A 106 16.51 -9.01 1.97
CA GLU A 106 17.19 -7.74 2.19
C GLU A 106 16.30 -6.54 1.84
N ARG A 107 15.58 -6.61 0.72
CA ARG A 107 14.62 -5.56 0.34
C ARG A 107 13.47 -5.42 1.32
N PHE A 108 12.95 -6.53 1.83
CA PHE A 108 11.90 -6.53 2.86
C PHE A 108 12.39 -5.83 4.15
N LEU A 109 13.62 -6.08 4.57
CA LEU A 109 14.23 -5.39 5.71
C LEU A 109 14.51 -3.90 5.42
N ALA A 110 14.92 -3.58 4.20
CA ALA A 110 15.11 -2.19 3.77
C ALA A 110 13.77 -1.41 3.75
N GLU A 111 12.68 -2.05 3.35
CA GLU A 111 11.32 -1.50 3.44
C GLU A 111 10.99 -1.14 4.90
N ALA A 112 11.16 -2.08 5.83
CA ALA A 112 10.93 -1.85 7.26
C ALA A 112 11.73 -0.66 7.80
N LYS A 113 13.02 -0.57 7.43
CA LYS A 113 13.91 0.53 7.80
C LYS A 113 13.43 1.87 7.26
N ASN A 114 12.93 1.90 6.03
CA ASN A 114 12.37 3.12 5.44
C ASN A 114 11.06 3.51 6.12
N MET A 115 10.13 2.57 6.35
CA MET A 115 8.88 2.83 7.06
C MET A 115 9.10 3.35 8.49
N ALA A 116 10.10 2.83 9.20
CA ALA A 116 10.42 3.24 10.58
C ALA A 116 10.76 4.74 10.70
N LYS A 117 11.23 5.39 9.62
CA LYS A 117 11.49 6.84 9.59
C LYS A 117 10.20 7.67 9.75
N PHE A 118 9.05 7.10 9.41
CA PHE A 118 7.74 7.76 9.41
C PHE A 118 6.86 7.36 10.60
N GLY A 119 7.43 6.83 11.67
CA GLY A 119 6.70 6.26 12.82
C GLY A 119 5.67 7.17 13.51
N SER A 120 5.74 8.49 13.30
CA SER A 120 4.74 9.45 13.80
C SER A 120 3.74 9.90 12.74
N HIS A 121 3.87 9.44 11.49
CA HIS A 121 3.00 9.90 10.42
C HIS A 121 1.61 9.25 10.50
N ARG A 122 0.54 10.10 10.47
CA ARG A 122 -0.84 9.61 10.64
C ARG A 122 -1.24 8.57 9.57
N SER A 123 -0.78 8.75 8.35
CA SER A 123 -1.23 7.98 7.18
C SER A 123 -0.19 6.97 6.65
N ILE A 124 0.85 6.65 7.43
CA ILE A 124 1.79 5.57 7.18
C ILE A 124 1.75 4.63 8.39
N PRO A 125 1.78 3.29 8.21
CA PRO A 125 1.84 2.35 9.32
C PRO A 125 3.09 2.53 10.16
N ASN A 126 2.95 2.49 11.49
CA ASN A 126 4.09 2.58 12.39
C ASN A 126 4.81 1.23 12.48
N VAL A 127 6.09 1.19 12.14
CA VAL A 127 6.97 0.04 12.35
C VAL A 127 7.69 0.20 13.69
N PHE A 128 7.58 -0.82 14.55
CA PHE A 128 8.18 -0.82 15.88
C PHE A 128 9.55 -1.48 15.91
N GLU A 129 9.70 -2.59 15.17
CA GLU A 129 10.91 -3.41 15.15
C GLU A 129 10.97 -4.26 13.88
N PHE A 130 12.14 -4.71 13.50
CA PHE A 130 12.35 -5.76 12.51
C PHE A 130 13.56 -6.61 12.92
N PHE A 131 13.52 -7.90 12.59
CA PHE A 131 14.57 -8.86 12.98
C PHE A 131 14.58 -10.07 12.05
N GLU A 132 15.68 -10.83 12.10
CA GLU A 132 15.82 -12.10 11.41
C GLU A 132 15.77 -13.25 12.44
N GLU A 133 14.94 -14.24 12.18
CA GLU A 133 14.80 -15.48 12.95
C GLU A 133 14.20 -16.56 12.04
N ASN A 134 14.34 -17.84 12.39
CA ASN A 134 13.73 -18.97 11.68
C ASN A 134 14.07 -19.03 10.16
N ASN A 135 15.27 -18.63 9.77
CA ASN A 135 15.74 -18.52 8.37
C ASN A 135 14.92 -17.55 7.52
N THR A 136 14.25 -16.58 8.12
CA THR A 136 13.47 -15.55 7.44
C THR A 136 13.59 -14.21 8.18
N ALA A 137 12.76 -13.24 7.84
CA ALA A 137 12.71 -11.94 8.47
C ALA A 137 11.28 -11.58 8.90
N TYR A 138 11.19 -10.75 9.92
CA TYR A 138 9.94 -10.28 10.50
C TYR A 138 9.94 -8.77 10.64
N ILE A 139 8.78 -8.14 10.39
CA ILE A 139 8.51 -6.74 10.68
C ILE A 139 7.39 -6.67 11.69
N VAL A 140 7.63 -5.99 12.81
CA VAL A 140 6.63 -5.73 13.84
C VAL A 140 6.08 -4.33 13.65
N MET A 141 4.77 -4.21 13.51
CA MET A 141 4.10 -2.96 13.21
C MET A 141 2.76 -2.81 13.94
N GLU A 142 2.16 -1.63 13.85
CA GLU A 142 0.82 -1.41 14.37
C GLU A 142 -0.20 -2.36 13.72
N LEU A 143 -1.05 -2.97 14.55
CA LEU A 143 -2.18 -3.75 14.05
C LEU A 143 -3.28 -2.81 13.61
N LEU A 144 -3.57 -2.76 12.32
CA LEU A 144 -4.66 -1.98 11.77
C LEU A 144 -5.98 -2.74 11.91
N ARG A 145 -7.05 -2.01 12.23
CA ARG A 145 -8.42 -2.53 12.27
C ARG A 145 -9.24 -1.81 11.23
N GLY A 146 -9.86 -2.55 10.33
CA GLY A 146 -10.58 -1.98 9.20
C GLY A 146 -10.49 -2.89 7.98
N MET A 147 -10.44 -2.30 6.80
CA MET A 147 -10.34 -3.03 5.55
C MET A 147 -9.57 -2.26 4.47
N ALA A 148 -9.10 -2.96 3.45
CA ALA A 148 -8.52 -2.32 2.27
C ALA A 148 -9.59 -1.51 1.51
N LEU A 149 -9.16 -0.44 0.85
CA LEU A 149 -10.06 0.40 0.05
C LEU A 149 -10.72 -0.42 -1.08
N ASN A 150 -10.04 -1.41 -1.63
CA ASN A 150 -10.60 -2.30 -2.64
C ASN A 150 -11.82 -3.08 -2.11
N ASP A 151 -11.73 -3.61 -0.89
CA ASP A 151 -12.84 -4.33 -0.25
C ASP A 151 -13.98 -3.37 0.09
N TYR A 152 -13.64 -2.17 0.55
CA TYR A 152 -14.63 -1.14 0.82
C TYR A 152 -15.38 -0.72 -0.45
N LEU A 153 -14.67 -0.50 -1.57
CA LEU A 153 -15.29 -0.20 -2.87
C LEU A 153 -16.22 -1.31 -3.31
N ASN A 154 -15.81 -2.58 -3.17
CA ASN A 154 -16.66 -3.73 -3.50
C ASN A 154 -17.95 -3.74 -2.66
N GLN A 155 -17.88 -3.45 -1.36
CA GLN A 155 -19.04 -3.35 -0.47
C GLN A 155 -19.97 -2.19 -0.83
N MET A 156 -19.41 -1.08 -1.32
CA MET A 156 -20.16 0.12 -1.71
C MET A 156 -20.69 0.10 -3.15
N GLY A 157 -20.54 -1.01 -3.87
CA GLY A 157 -21.00 -1.12 -5.25
C GLY A 157 -20.08 -0.47 -6.29
N GLY A 158 -18.81 -0.33 -6.00
CA GLY A 158 -17.75 0.07 -6.92
C GLY A 158 -17.31 1.54 -6.80
N LYS A 159 -18.16 2.45 -6.31
CA LYS A 159 -17.84 3.88 -6.12
C LYS A 159 -18.28 4.38 -4.75
N ILE A 160 -17.69 5.48 -4.31
CA ILE A 160 -17.95 6.09 -3.01
C ILE A 160 -18.32 7.57 -3.14
N ASP A 161 -18.76 8.14 -2.04
CA ASP A 161 -19.09 9.56 -1.93
C ASP A 161 -17.89 10.44 -2.31
N VAL A 162 -18.17 11.58 -2.96
CA VAL A 162 -17.13 12.49 -3.49
C VAL A 162 -16.27 13.07 -2.38
N ASP A 163 -16.88 13.53 -1.28
CA ASP A 163 -16.16 14.14 -0.17
C ASP A 163 -15.26 13.12 0.53
N PHE A 164 -15.77 11.89 0.69
CA PHE A 164 -14.96 10.81 1.27
C PHE A 164 -13.81 10.38 0.36
N ALA A 165 -14.01 10.34 -0.96
CA ALA A 165 -12.92 10.09 -1.92
C ALA A 165 -11.83 11.16 -1.85
N ILE A 166 -12.22 12.45 -1.69
CA ILE A 166 -11.28 13.56 -1.50
C ILE A 166 -10.50 13.39 -0.18
N VAL A 167 -11.16 13.02 0.91
CA VAL A 167 -10.48 12.76 2.20
C VAL A 167 -9.44 11.66 2.04
N ILE A 168 -9.79 10.51 1.43
CA ILE A 168 -8.86 9.41 1.18
C ILE A 168 -7.66 9.89 0.35
N ALA A 169 -7.92 10.54 -0.79
CA ALA A 169 -6.87 11.04 -1.66
C ALA A 169 -5.97 12.08 -0.99
N THR A 170 -6.54 12.92 -0.10
CA THR A 170 -5.80 13.91 0.67
C THR A 170 -4.86 13.25 1.68
N GLU A 171 -5.34 12.26 2.44
CA GLU A 171 -4.51 11.58 3.44
C GLU A 171 -3.39 10.74 2.78
N VAL A 172 -3.69 10.04 1.67
CA VAL A 172 -2.68 9.35 0.87
C VAL A 172 -1.69 10.34 0.27
N GLY A 173 -2.16 11.47 -0.25
CA GLY A 173 -1.28 12.53 -0.78
C GLY A 173 -0.33 13.08 0.27
N LYS A 174 -0.78 13.30 1.52
CA LYS A 174 0.11 13.71 2.63
C LYS A 174 1.18 12.67 2.93
N ALA A 175 0.82 11.38 2.92
CA ALA A 175 1.79 10.30 3.07
C ALA A 175 2.84 10.34 1.95
N LEU A 176 2.40 10.46 0.70
CA LEU A 176 3.28 10.56 -0.46
C LEU A 176 4.19 11.80 -0.40
N SER A 177 3.66 12.96 0.01
CA SER A 177 4.48 14.18 0.18
C SER A 177 5.62 13.95 1.17
N SER A 178 5.34 13.26 2.29
CA SER A 178 6.37 12.93 3.29
C SER A 178 7.41 11.92 2.75
N LEU A 179 6.98 10.90 1.98
CA LEU A 179 7.88 9.96 1.32
C LEU A 179 8.78 10.66 0.29
N HIS A 180 8.20 11.53 -0.54
CA HIS A 180 8.92 12.26 -1.58
C HIS A 180 9.95 13.26 -1.00
N ALA A 181 9.69 13.82 0.18
CA ALA A 181 10.66 14.68 0.89
C ALA A 181 11.93 13.90 1.29
N GLU A 182 11.81 12.58 1.50
CA GLU A 182 12.94 11.66 1.75
C GLU A 182 13.45 10.97 0.47
N ASN A 183 13.09 11.48 -0.71
CA ASN A 183 13.41 10.90 -2.02
C ASN A 183 12.91 9.46 -2.22
N ILE A 184 11.86 9.04 -1.52
CA ILE A 184 11.25 7.71 -1.64
C ILE A 184 10.01 7.82 -2.53
N ILE A 185 9.98 7.06 -3.63
CA ILE A 185 8.83 6.93 -4.52
C ILE A 185 8.14 5.61 -4.22
N HIS A 186 6.82 5.65 -3.95
CA HIS A 186 6.05 4.48 -3.50
C HIS A 186 5.87 3.42 -4.60
N ARG A 187 5.48 3.83 -5.81
CA ARG A 187 5.35 3.03 -7.04
C ARG A 187 4.22 1.99 -7.07
N ASP A 188 3.47 1.85 -5.98
CA ASP A 188 2.38 0.88 -5.86
C ASP A 188 1.15 1.46 -5.16
N VAL A 189 0.79 2.71 -5.50
CA VAL A 189 -0.43 3.35 -4.99
C VAL A 189 -1.64 2.78 -5.73
N ALA A 190 -2.48 2.02 -5.02
CA ALA A 190 -3.69 1.41 -5.57
C ALA A 190 -4.67 1.08 -4.44
N PRO A 191 -5.96 0.77 -4.72
CA PRO A 191 -6.95 0.52 -3.68
C PRO A 191 -6.61 -0.60 -2.70
N ASP A 192 -5.88 -1.61 -3.10
CA ASP A 192 -5.42 -2.71 -2.23
C ASP A 192 -4.31 -2.31 -1.26
N ASN A 193 -3.58 -1.23 -1.55
CA ASN A 193 -2.54 -0.69 -0.68
C ASN A 193 -2.99 0.55 0.13
N ILE A 194 -4.27 0.86 0.12
CA ILE A 194 -4.86 1.91 0.95
C ILE A 194 -5.79 1.25 1.95
N PHE A 195 -5.57 1.48 3.24
CA PHE A 195 -6.33 0.86 4.30
C PHE A 195 -7.19 1.89 5.04
N ILE A 196 -8.48 1.61 5.17
CA ILE A 196 -9.46 2.41 5.90
C ILE A 196 -9.54 1.83 7.31
N CYS A 197 -8.91 2.52 8.26
CA CYS A 197 -8.95 2.12 9.66
C CYS A 197 -10.26 2.57 10.30
N THR A 198 -10.93 1.64 10.99
CA THR A 198 -12.14 1.90 11.78
C THR A 198 -11.79 2.06 13.26
N GLY A 199 -12.53 2.92 13.97
CA GLY A 199 -12.30 3.18 15.40
C GLY A 199 -13.05 4.43 15.87
N LYS A 200 -12.50 5.17 16.85
CA LYS A 200 -13.07 6.45 17.29
C LYS A 200 -13.05 7.51 16.17
N GLU A 201 -12.07 7.43 15.30
CA GLU A 201 -11.90 8.25 14.11
C GLU A 201 -11.53 7.36 12.94
N ILE A 202 -12.00 7.71 11.75
CA ILE A 202 -11.56 7.08 10.51
C ILE A 202 -10.14 7.59 10.21
N LYS A 203 -9.21 6.66 9.99
CA LYS A 203 -7.85 6.96 9.54
C LYS A 203 -7.57 6.22 8.25
N ILE A 204 -6.86 6.89 7.35
CA ILE A 204 -6.42 6.31 6.10
C ILE A 204 -4.93 6.03 6.20
N LYS A 205 -4.53 4.81 5.87
CA LYS A 205 -3.13 4.38 5.87
C LYS A 205 -2.72 3.93 4.47
N LEU A 206 -1.58 4.43 4.00
CA LEU A 206 -0.92 3.94 2.79
C LEU A 206 0.03 2.82 3.20
N MET A 207 -0.27 1.62 2.71
CA MET A 207 0.41 0.36 3.06
C MET A 207 1.53 0.06 2.09
N ASP A 208 2.44 -0.79 2.51
CA ASP A 208 3.38 -1.55 1.68
C ASP A 208 4.34 -0.69 0.83
N LEU A 209 5.53 -0.44 1.37
CA LEU A 209 6.63 0.21 0.65
C LEU A 209 7.53 -0.80 -0.10
N GLY A 210 7.07 -2.06 -0.29
CA GLY A 210 7.86 -3.13 -0.94
C GLY A 210 8.27 -2.81 -2.37
N ALA A 211 7.51 -1.98 -3.08
CA ALA A 211 7.87 -1.47 -4.40
C ALA A 211 8.66 -0.16 -4.35
N ALA A 212 8.79 0.46 -3.17
CA ALA A 212 9.39 1.77 -3.02
C ALA A 212 10.89 1.76 -3.41
N LYS A 213 11.32 2.84 -4.08
CA LYS A 213 12.71 3.02 -4.51
C LYS A 213 13.18 4.43 -4.14
N LEU A 214 14.45 4.54 -3.74
CA LEU A 214 15.11 5.85 -3.72
C LEU A 214 15.21 6.37 -5.16
N ALA A 215 14.85 7.62 -5.39
CA ALA A 215 14.80 8.23 -6.72
C ALA A 215 16.16 8.17 -7.46
N ASP A 216 17.25 8.15 -6.71
CA ASP A 216 18.63 8.17 -7.25
C ASP A 216 19.30 6.78 -7.29
N SER A 217 18.60 5.69 -6.97
CA SER A 217 19.20 4.36 -6.96
C SER A 217 19.44 3.82 -8.39
N THR A 218 20.65 3.32 -8.64
CA THR A 218 21.09 2.77 -9.94
C THR A 218 20.86 1.26 -10.10
N ASP A 219 20.18 0.62 -9.13
CA ASP A 219 19.96 -0.83 -9.17
C ASP A 219 19.11 -1.23 -10.37
N ASP A 220 19.74 -1.91 -11.32
CA ASP A 220 19.12 -2.29 -12.61
C ASP A 220 18.16 -3.48 -12.53
N VAL A 221 18.15 -4.23 -11.41
CA VAL A 221 17.22 -5.36 -11.21
C VAL A 221 16.02 -4.90 -10.41
N ILE A 222 15.02 -4.41 -11.12
CA ILE A 222 13.79 -3.93 -10.52
C ILE A 222 12.75 -5.05 -10.63
N ASP A 223 12.24 -5.53 -9.49
CA ASP A 223 10.93 -6.17 -9.47
C ASP A 223 9.91 -5.10 -9.86
N ILE A 224 9.54 -5.09 -11.13
CA ILE A 224 8.52 -4.17 -11.62
C ILE A 224 7.19 -4.71 -11.13
N ILE A 225 6.68 -4.12 -10.05
CA ILE A 225 5.30 -4.37 -9.64
C ILE A 225 4.43 -3.47 -10.52
N LEU A 226 3.72 -4.08 -11.45
CA LEU A 226 2.77 -3.40 -12.32
C LEU A 226 1.36 -3.71 -11.84
N LYS A 227 0.56 -2.66 -11.69
CA LYS A 227 -0.88 -2.76 -11.46
C LYS A 227 -1.62 -2.16 -12.64
N PRO A 228 -2.12 -3.01 -13.56
CA PRO A 228 -2.85 -2.55 -14.74
C PRO A 228 -3.95 -1.55 -14.36
N GLY A 229 -3.99 -0.41 -15.07
CA GLY A 229 -4.90 0.70 -14.79
C GLY A 229 -4.38 1.73 -13.78
N TYR A 230 -3.49 1.36 -12.85
CA TYR A 230 -2.93 2.27 -11.85
C TYR A 230 -1.48 2.66 -12.14
N SER A 231 -0.69 1.78 -12.75
CA SER A 231 0.70 2.05 -13.09
C SER A 231 0.83 2.97 -14.30
N PRO A 232 1.63 4.07 -14.21
CA PRO A 232 1.87 4.95 -15.33
C PRO A 232 2.84 4.35 -16.36
N PRO A 233 2.94 4.91 -17.59
CA PRO A 233 3.75 4.35 -18.68
C PRO A 233 5.23 4.17 -18.34
N GLU A 234 5.81 5.07 -17.56
CA GLU A 234 7.22 5.01 -17.16
C GLU A 234 7.57 3.82 -16.27
N GLN A 235 6.59 3.18 -15.63
CA GLN A 235 6.81 1.94 -14.88
C GLN A 235 6.92 0.72 -15.80
N TYR A 236 6.34 0.76 -17.00
CA TYR A 236 6.42 -0.33 -17.98
C TYR A 236 7.73 -0.28 -18.79
N ASP A 237 8.29 0.91 -18.97
CA ASP A 237 9.43 1.12 -19.89
C ASP A 237 10.81 0.82 -19.25
N ASN A 238 10.88 0.30 -18.02
CA ASN A 238 12.15 0.05 -17.27
C ASN A 238 13.08 1.28 -17.20
N THR A 239 12.53 2.47 -17.40
CA THR A 239 13.34 3.68 -17.55
C THR A 239 13.68 4.33 -16.21
N LYS A 240 14.82 5.02 -16.16
CA LYS A 240 15.32 5.83 -15.02
C LYS A 240 14.45 7.08 -14.74
N ASN A 241 13.21 7.10 -15.19
CA ASN A 241 12.32 8.26 -15.18
C ASN A 241 11.20 8.18 -14.13
N ILE A 242 11.42 7.44 -13.05
CA ILE A 242 10.51 7.33 -11.93
C ILE A 242 10.68 8.56 -11.02
N GLY A 243 9.58 9.12 -10.54
CA GLY A 243 9.59 10.29 -9.68
C GLY A 243 8.23 10.55 -9.03
N PRO A 244 8.06 11.68 -8.32
CA PRO A 244 6.80 12.04 -7.67
C PRO A 244 5.57 11.97 -8.58
N TRP A 245 5.73 12.30 -9.85
CA TRP A 245 4.68 12.21 -10.89
C TRP A 245 4.17 10.78 -11.13
N THR A 246 4.96 9.75 -10.80
CA THR A 246 4.57 8.34 -10.88
C THR A 246 3.48 8.01 -9.85
N ASP A 247 3.69 8.40 -8.61
CA ASP A 247 2.71 8.21 -7.52
C ASP A 247 1.48 9.11 -7.70
N ILE A 248 1.66 10.31 -8.25
CA ILE A 248 0.55 11.22 -8.56
C ILE A 248 -0.39 10.60 -9.62
N TYR A 249 0.17 9.94 -10.65
CA TYR A 249 -0.66 9.22 -11.62
C TYR A 249 -1.46 8.11 -10.93
N ALA A 250 -0.80 7.28 -10.14
CA ALA A 250 -1.41 6.16 -9.46
C ALA A 250 -2.50 6.60 -8.45
N LEU A 251 -2.27 7.69 -7.72
CA LEU A 251 -3.27 8.30 -6.84
C LEU A 251 -4.44 8.89 -7.65
N GLY A 252 -4.15 9.52 -8.79
CA GLY A 252 -5.18 9.99 -9.72
C GLY A 252 -6.05 8.86 -10.24
N ALA A 253 -5.45 7.74 -10.65
CA ALA A 253 -6.15 6.54 -11.11
C ALA A 253 -7.00 5.90 -10.00
N THR A 254 -6.49 5.87 -8.77
CA THR A 254 -7.25 5.43 -7.60
C THR A 254 -8.44 6.34 -7.33
N LEU A 255 -8.25 7.66 -7.40
CA LEU A 255 -9.33 8.64 -7.23
C LEU A 255 -10.37 8.54 -8.37
N TYR A 256 -9.92 8.32 -9.61
CA TYR A 256 -10.81 8.06 -10.73
C TYR A 256 -11.72 6.86 -10.45
N MET A 257 -11.14 5.73 -10.02
CA MET A 257 -11.89 4.53 -9.64
C MET A 257 -12.89 4.81 -8.51
N MET A 258 -12.46 5.49 -7.44
CA MET A 258 -13.33 5.84 -6.30
C MET A 258 -14.55 6.67 -6.73
N LEU A 259 -14.37 7.61 -7.64
CA LEU A 259 -15.40 8.55 -8.08
C LEU A 259 -16.34 8.00 -9.15
N THR A 260 -15.86 7.11 -10.00
CA THR A 260 -16.60 6.61 -11.17
C THR A 260 -17.08 5.17 -11.03
N GLY A 261 -16.40 4.35 -10.22
CA GLY A 261 -16.57 2.90 -10.17
C GLY A 261 -15.95 2.18 -11.38
N VAL A 262 -15.27 2.90 -12.25
CA VAL A 262 -14.65 2.35 -13.47
C VAL A 262 -13.13 2.32 -13.30
N LYS A 263 -12.56 1.13 -13.46
CA LYS A 263 -11.10 0.98 -13.50
C LYS A 263 -10.58 1.56 -14.82
N PRO A 264 -9.58 2.46 -14.78
CA PRO A 264 -9.01 3.00 -16.02
C PRO A 264 -8.32 1.93 -16.86
N ASP A 265 -8.25 2.14 -18.18
CA ASP A 265 -7.43 1.34 -19.07
C ASP A 265 -5.94 1.47 -18.73
N GLU A 266 -5.18 0.44 -19.08
CA GLU A 266 -3.73 0.46 -18.90
C GLU A 266 -3.10 1.67 -19.58
N SER A 267 -2.16 2.29 -18.89
CA SER A 267 -1.48 3.50 -19.37
C SER A 267 -0.74 3.29 -20.69
N THR A 268 -0.30 2.09 -20.98
CA THR A 268 0.32 1.67 -22.25
C THR A 268 -0.66 1.73 -23.40
N ASN A 269 -1.90 1.29 -23.21
CA ASN A 269 -2.98 1.39 -24.20
C ASN A 269 -3.36 2.86 -24.42
N ARG A 270 -3.50 3.63 -23.33
CA ARG A 270 -3.78 5.06 -23.38
C ARG A 270 -2.68 5.87 -24.06
N LYS A 271 -1.44 5.40 -24.07
CA LYS A 271 -0.34 6.01 -24.82
C LYS A 271 -0.57 5.93 -26.34
N ILE A 272 -1.26 4.89 -26.79
CA ILE A 272 -1.61 4.69 -28.20
C ILE A 272 -2.86 5.53 -28.56
N SER A 273 -3.94 5.39 -27.80
CA SER A 273 -5.17 6.16 -27.94
C SER A 273 -5.75 6.45 -26.56
N ASP A 274 -5.73 7.73 -26.14
CA ASP A 274 -6.22 8.13 -24.82
C ASP A 274 -7.72 8.47 -24.90
N GLU A 275 -8.54 7.47 -24.59
CA GLU A 275 -10.00 7.53 -24.58
C GLU A 275 -10.58 7.65 -23.17
N LEU A 276 -9.76 8.05 -22.17
CA LEU A 276 -10.21 8.20 -20.80
C LEU A 276 -11.33 9.26 -20.72
N VAL A 277 -12.51 8.79 -20.30
CA VAL A 277 -13.68 9.65 -20.14
C VAL A 277 -13.52 10.58 -18.94
N PRO A 278 -13.81 11.89 -19.05
CA PRO A 278 -13.78 12.80 -17.91
C PRO A 278 -14.67 12.35 -16.76
N VAL A 279 -14.17 12.51 -15.52
CA VAL A 279 -14.86 12.01 -14.32
C VAL A 279 -16.29 12.57 -14.18
N ASN A 280 -16.48 13.87 -14.48
CA ASN A 280 -17.78 14.53 -14.38
C ASN A 280 -18.79 14.10 -15.47
N GLU A 281 -18.34 13.45 -16.52
CA GLU A 281 -19.24 12.82 -17.50
C GLU A 281 -19.80 11.48 -16.98
N LEU A 282 -19.00 10.72 -16.18
CA LEU A 282 -19.39 9.47 -15.56
C LEU A 282 -20.09 9.67 -14.21
N ASN A 283 -19.76 10.74 -13.50
CA ASN A 283 -20.35 11.10 -12.22
C ASN A 283 -20.66 12.61 -12.17
N PRO A 284 -21.91 13.00 -12.47
CA PRO A 284 -22.32 14.42 -12.49
C PRO A 284 -22.21 15.15 -11.13
N ALA A 285 -22.04 14.43 -10.00
CA ALA A 285 -21.81 15.02 -8.70
C ALA A 285 -20.39 15.62 -8.58
N VAL A 286 -19.47 15.25 -9.47
CA VAL A 286 -18.09 15.71 -9.47
C VAL A 286 -17.98 17.05 -10.19
N SER A 287 -17.40 18.07 -9.51
CA SER A 287 -17.18 19.37 -10.10
C SER A 287 -16.21 19.33 -11.29
N GLU A 288 -16.34 20.26 -12.23
CA GLU A 288 -15.41 20.37 -13.38
C GLU A 288 -13.96 20.50 -12.92
N ASN A 289 -13.70 21.28 -11.85
CA ASN A 289 -12.34 21.44 -11.32
C ASN A 289 -11.75 20.14 -10.77
N LEU A 290 -12.54 19.36 -10.04
CA LEU A 290 -12.12 18.05 -9.51
C LEU A 290 -11.88 17.07 -10.67
N SER A 291 -12.78 17.01 -11.65
CA SER A 291 -12.59 16.21 -12.86
C SER A 291 -11.29 16.58 -13.58
N ASN A 292 -11.05 17.86 -13.84
CA ASN A 292 -9.82 18.33 -14.48
C ASN A 292 -8.56 18.00 -13.65
N THR A 293 -8.67 18.03 -12.31
CA THR A 293 -7.58 17.66 -11.39
C THR A 293 -7.21 16.19 -11.56
N VAL A 294 -8.21 15.29 -11.57
CA VAL A 294 -7.99 13.86 -11.77
C VAL A 294 -7.41 13.59 -13.16
N MET A 295 -8.01 14.16 -14.20
CA MET A 295 -7.54 13.98 -15.58
C MET A 295 -6.11 14.48 -15.77
N LYS A 296 -5.73 15.59 -15.13
CA LYS A 296 -4.36 16.11 -15.15
C LYS A 296 -3.38 15.18 -14.42
N ALA A 297 -3.75 14.66 -13.24
CA ALA A 297 -2.93 13.70 -12.51
C ALA A 297 -2.66 12.45 -13.36
N MET A 298 -3.66 11.99 -14.10
CA MET A 298 -3.62 10.81 -14.98
C MET A 298 -3.13 11.09 -16.42
N ALA A 299 -2.59 12.27 -16.71
CA ALA A 299 -2.03 12.53 -18.04
C ALA A 299 -0.97 11.48 -18.40
N VAL A 300 -1.05 10.89 -19.59
CA VAL A 300 -0.11 9.88 -20.07
C VAL A 300 1.32 10.44 -20.09
N GLU A 301 1.44 11.66 -20.61
CA GLU A 301 2.71 12.38 -20.64
C GLU A 301 3.04 12.98 -19.26
N ARG A 302 4.12 12.49 -18.62
CA ARG A 302 4.52 12.89 -17.26
C ARG A 302 4.66 14.41 -17.06
N HIS A 303 5.16 15.12 -18.08
CA HIS A 303 5.37 16.58 -18.03
C HIS A 303 4.07 17.39 -18.05
N MET A 304 2.94 16.73 -18.33
CA MET A 304 1.59 17.31 -18.26
C MET A 304 0.96 17.13 -16.89
N ARG A 305 1.51 16.26 -16.03
CA ARG A 305 1.03 16.01 -14.65
C ARG A 305 1.43 17.16 -13.73
N PHE A 306 1.03 17.04 -12.47
CA PHE A 306 1.55 17.89 -11.40
C PHE A 306 3.03 17.54 -11.13
N LYS A 307 3.84 18.54 -10.79
CA LYS A 307 5.27 18.34 -10.53
C LYS A 307 5.54 17.66 -9.20
N ASN A 308 4.72 17.96 -8.21
CA ASN A 308 4.78 17.44 -6.85
C ASN A 308 3.37 17.19 -6.30
N VAL A 309 3.29 16.45 -5.21
CA VAL A 309 2.02 16.09 -4.59
C VAL A 309 1.32 17.29 -3.97
N ASP A 310 2.05 18.28 -3.46
CA ASP A 310 1.46 19.46 -2.83
C ASP A 310 0.68 20.32 -3.86
N ASP A 311 1.17 20.40 -5.09
CA ASP A 311 0.44 21.04 -6.21
C ASP A 311 -0.85 20.28 -6.55
N PHE A 312 -0.81 18.93 -6.49
CA PHE A 312 -2.00 18.11 -6.66
C PHE A 312 -2.99 18.31 -5.52
N LEU A 313 -2.54 18.34 -4.26
CA LEU A 313 -3.40 18.54 -3.09
C LEU A 313 -4.08 19.93 -3.09
N ARG A 314 -3.37 20.98 -3.50
CA ARG A 314 -3.97 22.32 -3.68
C ARG A 314 -5.03 22.36 -4.77
N ALA A 315 -4.85 21.59 -5.81
CA ALA A 315 -5.87 21.46 -6.86
C ALA A 315 -7.08 20.64 -6.36
N LEU A 316 -6.82 19.59 -5.61
CA LEU A 316 -7.83 18.72 -5.02
C LEU A 316 -8.72 19.46 -4.00
N SER A 317 -8.13 20.35 -3.17
CA SER A 317 -8.87 21.19 -2.22
C SER A 317 -9.66 22.33 -2.90
N GLY A 318 -9.46 22.55 -4.18
CA GLY A 318 -10.09 23.65 -4.93
C GLY A 318 -9.38 25.01 -4.80
N GLU A 319 -8.29 25.10 -4.01
CA GLU A 319 -7.46 26.32 -3.92
C GLU A 319 -6.83 26.70 -5.26
N ARG A 320 -6.63 25.72 -6.14
CA ARG A 320 -6.06 25.91 -7.46
C ARG A 320 -7.03 25.44 -8.54
N LYS A 321 -7.36 26.34 -9.48
CA LYS A 321 -8.14 25.96 -10.67
C LYS A 321 -7.25 25.21 -11.67
N VAL A 322 -7.79 24.12 -12.23
CA VAL A 322 -7.12 23.29 -13.23
C VAL A 322 -7.87 23.39 -14.56
N MET A 323 -7.14 23.74 -15.60
CA MET A 323 -7.70 23.77 -16.96
C MET A 323 -7.80 22.37 -17.56
N PRO A 324 -8.80 22.10 -18.42
CA PRO A 324 -8.86 20.85 -19.17
C PRO A 324 -7.57 20.58 -19.95
N LEU A 325 -7.09 19.34 -19.97
CA LEU A 325 -5.87 18.92 -20.66
C LEU A 325 -5.83 19.31 -22.14
N SER A 326 -6.98 19.28 -22.81
CA SER A 326 -7.10 19.69 -24.22
C SER A 326 -6.73 21.17 -24.45
N LYS A 327 -7.09 22.04 -23.50
CA LYS A 327 -6.72 23.47 -23.54
C LYS A 327 -5.24 23.69 -23.22
N GLU A 328 -4.71 22.93 -22.23
CA GLU A 328 -3.30 22.99 -21.83
C GLU A 328 -2.35 22.54 -22.96
N LYS A 329 -2.70 21.49 -23.69
CA LYS A 329 -1.97 21.06 -24.91
C LYS A 329 -1.93 22.13 -25.99
N LYS A 330 -3.03 22.83 -26.21
CA LYS A 330 -3.10 23.93 -27.19
C LYS A 330 -2.23 25.13 -26.80
N VAL A 331 -2.27 25.55 -25.54
CA VAL A 331 -1.45 26.65 -25.01
C VAL A 331 0.04 26.35 -25.11
N ARG A 332 0.47 25.16 -24.71
CA ARG A 332 1.88 24.73 -24.82
C ARG A 332 2.36 24.71 -26.28
N LYS A 333 1.53 24.20 -27.19
CA LYS A 333 1.87 24.19 -28.65
C LYS A 333 2.02 25.59 -29.23
N LEU A 334 1.24 26.55 -28.75
CA LEU A 334 1.36 27.97 -29.11
C LEU A 334 2.67 28.58 -28.57
N LEU A 335 2.97 28.37 -27.27
CA LEU A 335 4.19 28.89 -26.67
C LEU A 335 5.45 28.33 -27.32
N LEU A 336 5.52 27.03 -27.63
CA LEU A 336 6.64 26.44 -28.34
C LEU A 336 6.84 27.02 -29.75
N ARG A 337 5.76 27.42 -30.44
CA ARG A 337 5.84 28.09 -31.75
C ARG A 337 6.35 29.53 -31.64
N CYS A 338 6.08 30.23 -30.55
CA CYS A 338 6.55 31.60 -30.32
C CYS A 338 8.03 31.68 -29.92
N PHE A 339 8.62 30.60 -29.36
CA PHE A 339 10.04 30.54 -28.97
C PHE A 339 10.95 29.98 -30.06
N CYS A 340 10.39 29.52 -31.20
CA CYS A 340 11.13 29.00 -32.36
C CYS A 340 11.11 29.96 -33.56
N GLN A 341 10.67 31.18 -33.36
CA GLN A 341 10.85 32.33 -34.28
C GLN A 341 11.84 33.33 -33.64
#